data_f19c647d7a15df895ad2c573d3405927
#
_entry.id   f19c647d7a15df895ad2c573d3405927
#
_cell.length_a   1.000
_cell.length_b   1.000
_cell.length_c   1.000
_cell.angle_alpha   90.00
_cell.angle_beta   90.00
_cell.angle_gamma   90.00
#
_symmetry.space_group_name_H-M   'P 1'
#
loop_
_entity.id
_entity.type
_entity.pdbx_description
1 polymer ?
#
loop_
_entity_poly.entity_id
_entity_poly.type
_entity_poly.pdbx_seq_one_letter_code
_entity_poly.pdbx_strand_id
1 'polypeptide(L)'
;MPSKPTKTLPGATDRRIDALLALLSENSTIVISGAQIAKEIGVSRQQVFRWIETLRALGVKVKGHPRAGYHIERAPDILAPQLLARRLRGTAFSKRIHHFFKAESTNTIAMHLGEAGEAHGTVVLAEEQTAGRGRAGRTWLTEKSAGISCTVLVRPPIPPAHAPLLTLVAGLATRDAVADELPSVPDIRWPNDLLVHRRKFCGILTEMHAEPDRLRYAVIGIGINVNQSKMPGEIEDIATSLRIESGKMHSRLEILIRLLRHLDRYYNLYLAEGAAPILRRFAEVSSYFRGKRVRITTPRERFTGVTAGLESSGVLRVVRDDGLGTEAILSGDVAEAD
;
A
#
# COMPACT_ATOMS: atom_id res chain seq x y z
N MET A 1 -4.38 16.21 -26.16
CA MET A 1 -4.43 17.45 -25.35
C MET A 1 -3.43 17.34 -24.23
N PRO A 2 -2.56 18.32 -23.95
CA PRO A 2 -1.66 18.27 -22.82
C PRO A 2 -2.48 18.26 -21.54
N SER A 3 -2.20 17.28 -20.66
CA SER A 3 -2.84 17.16 -19.35
C SER A 3 -2.57 18.42 -18.53
N LYS A 4 -3.61 19.05 -17.99
CA LYS A 4 -3.47 20.17 -17.05
C LYS A 4 -2.54 19.74 -15.89
N PRO A 5 -1.63 20.60 -15.42
CA PRO A 5 -0.78 20.28 -14.29
C PRO A 5 -1.67 19.97 -13.07
N THR A 6 -1.46 18.81 -12.47
CA THR A 6 -2.19 18.37 -11.27
C THR A 6 -1.94 19.40 -10.16
N LYS A 7 -2.98 20.05 -9.65
CA LYS A 7 -2.88 20.98 -8.51
C LYS A 7 -2.29 20.21 -7.31
N THR A 8 -1.28 20.79 -6.67
CA THR A 8 -0.75 20.26 -5.41
C THR A 8 -1.85 20.28 -4.35
N LEU A 9 -2.14 19.14 -3.75
CA LEU A 9 -3.13 19.05 -2.68
C LEU A 9 -2.64 19.79 -1.42
N PRO A 10 -3.53 20.38 -0.61
CA PRO A 10 -3.16 20.93 0.69
C PRO A 10 -2.46 19.85 1.54
N GLY A 11 -1.29 20.20 2.12
CA GLY A 11 -0.49 19.27 2.94
C GLY A 11 0.35 18.25 2.16
N ALA A 12 0.19 18.12 0.83
CA ALA A 12 1.07 17.29 0.02
C ALA A 12 2.49 17.88 -0.01
N THR A 13 3.47 17.00 -0.07
CA THR A 13 4.88 17.40 -0.20
C THR A 13 5.08 18.25 -1.47
N ASP A 14 5.78 19.37 -1.34
CA ASP A 14 6.09 20.23 -2.49
C ASP A 14 6.95 19.43 -3.48
N ARG A 15 6.50 19.39 -4.75
CA ARG A 15 7.21 18.70 -5.85
C ARG A 15 8.68 19.09 -5.98
N ARG A 16 9.03 20.29 -5.53
CA ARG A 16 10.41 20.80 -5.56
C ARG A 16 11.26 20.23 -4.42
N ILE A 17 10.66 19.95 -3.25
CA ILE A 17 11.32 19.19 -2.18
C ILE A 17 11.56 17.75 -2.63
N ASP A 18 10.59 17.15 -3.32
CA ASP A 18 10.76 15.83 -3.92
C ASP A 18 11.88 15.81 -4.98
N ALA A 19 11.97 16.87 -5.80
CA ALA A 19 13.06 17.04 -6.77
C ALA A 19 14.42 17.16 -6.10
N LEU A 20 14.52 17.94 -5.02
CA LEU A 20 15.73 18.06 -4.21
C LEU A 20 16.15 16.72 -3.63
N LEU A 21 15.19 15.99 -3.06
CA LEU A 21 15.43 14.69 -2.47
C LEU A 21 15.89 13.66 -3.51
N ALA A 22 15.27 13.66 -4.70
CA ALA A 22 15.65 12.79 -5.82
C ALA A 22 17.07 13.12 -6.31
N LEU A 23 17.39 14.40 -6.52
CA LEU A 23 18.70 14.87 -6.94
C LEU A 23 19.81 14.45 -5.97
N LEU A 24 19.59 14.67 -4.66
CA LEU A 24 20.56 14.30 -3.63
C LEU A 24 20.69 12.78 -3.48
N SER A 25 19.61 12.01 -3.65
CA SER A 25 19.60 10.55 -3.54
C SER A 25 20.31 9.89 -4.72
N GLU A 26 20.12 10.39 -5.93
CA GLU A 26 20.78 9.90 -7.14
C GLU A 26 22.30 10.18 -7.14
N ASN A 27 22.72 11.21 -6.41
CA ASN A 27 24.10 11.64 -6.28
C ASN A 27 24.64 11.46 -4.84
N SER A 28 24.22 10.41 -4.16
CA SER A 28 24.52 10.20 -2.73
C SER A 28 26.02 10.13 -2.39
N THR A 29 26.88 9.84 -3.35
CA THR A 29 28.34 9.82 -3.18
C THR A 29 29.04 11.13 -3.51
N ILE A 30 28.30 12.14 -3.99
CA ILE A 30 28.86 13.39 -4.51
C ILE A 30 28.30 14.56 -3.70
N VAL A 31 29.18 15.52 -3.37
CA VAL A 31 28.78 16.80 -2.77
C VAL A 31 28.30 17.72 -3.89
N ILE A 32 27.04 18.12 -3.85
CA ILE A 32 26.42 19.01 -4.83
C ILE A 32 26.35 20.42 -4.23
N SER A 33 26.86 21.43 -4.95
CA SER A 33 26.82 22.80 -4.45
C SER A 33 25.38 23.33 -4.38
N GLY A 34 25.10 24.17 -3.37
CA GLY A 34 23.81 24.83 -3.25
C GLY A 34 23.44 25.70 -4.46
N ALA A 35 24.41 26.19 -5.21
CA ALA A 35 24.20 26.95 -6.46
C ALA A 35 23.74 26.02 -7.61
N GLN A 36 24.37 24.84 -7.72
CA GLN A 36 24.00 23.85 -8.71
C GLN A 36 22.58 23.29 -8.44
N ILE A 37 22.27 22.93 -7.19
CA ILE A 37 20.94 22.51 -6.77
C ILE A 37 19.90 23.59 -7.12
N ALA A 38 20.19 24.86 -6.77
CA ALA A 38 19.30 25.97 -7.05
C ALA A 38 19.00 26.13 -8.54
N LYS A 39 20.03 25.97 -9.39
CA LYS A 39 19.91 26.04 -10.85
C LYS A 39 19.07 24.87 -11.40
N GLU A 40 19.34 23.63 -10.99
CA GLU A 40 18.66 22.44 -11.49
C GLU A 40 17.17 22.40 -11.11
N ILE A 41 16.84 22.87 -9.88
CA ILE A 41 15.46 22.85 -9.38
C ILE A 41 14.71 24.14 -9.74
N GLY A 42 15.41 25.19 -10.21
CA GLY A 42 14.82 26.47 -10.58
C GLY A 42 14.36 27.31 -9.38
N VAL A 43 15.20 27.41 -8.33
CA VAL A 43 14.91 28.13 -7.09
C VAL A 43 16.12 28.95 -6.60
N SER A 44 15.93 29.76 -5.54
CA SER A 44 17.06 30.49 -4.91
C SER A 44 17.90 29.58 -4.00
N ARG A 45 19.19 29.92 -3.80
CA ARG A 45 20.05 29.23 -2.82
C ARG A 45 19.49 29.27 -1.40
N GLN A 46 18.80 30.36 -1.04
CA GLN A 46 18.16 30.50 0.27
C GLN A 46 17.00 29.49 0.41
N GLN A 47 16.26 29.25 -0.66
CA GLN A 47 15.18 28.25 -0.67
C GLN A 47 15.75 26.84 -0.55
N VAL A 48 16.85 26.52 -1.23
CA VAL A 48 17.56 25.23 -1.08
C VAL A 48 17.94 25.02 0.39
N PHE A 49 18.53 26.02 1.05
CA PHE A 49 18.88 25.93 2.47
C PHE A 49 17.68 25.60 3.35
N ARG A 50 16.55 26.32 3.17
CA ARG A 50 15.31 26.07 3.93
C ARG A 50 14.80 24.64 3.74
N TRP A 51 14.86 24.12 2.52
CA TRP A 51 14.42 22.76 2.24
C TRP A 51 15.35 21.69 2.78
N ILE A 52 16.65 21.94 2.78
CA ILE A 52 17.61 21.08 3.47
C ILE A 52 17.28 20.98 4.97
N GLU A 53 16.97 22.11 5.62
CA GLU A 53 16.55 22.10 7.03
C GLU A 53 15.21 21.36 7.22
N THR A 54 14.27 21.51 6.29
CA THR A 54 13.02 20.73 6.28
C THR A 54 13.31 19.23 6.17
N LEU A 55 14.16 18.81 5.25
CA LEU A 55 14.54 17.41 5.08
C LEU A 55 15.24 16.87 6.34
N ARG A 56 16.11 17.64 6.98
CA ARG A 56 16.75 17.27 8.27
C ARG A 56 15.72 17.08 9.39
N ALA A 57 14.77 18.01 9.51
CA ALA A 57 13.66 17.91 10.48
C ALA A 57 12.78 16.67 10.24
N LEU A 58 12.72 16.19 8.99
CA LEU A 58 12.03 14.96 8.60
C LEU A 58 12.88 13.69 8.77
N GLY A 59 14.09 13.82 9.34
CA GLY A 59 14.99 12.70 9.63
C GLY A 59 15.95 12.31 8.48
N VAL A 60 15.99 13.08 7.39
CA VAL A 60 16.93 12.84 6.30
C VAL A 60 18.33 13.28 6.72
N LYS A 61 19.32 12.39 6.67
CA LYS A 61 20.70 12.69 7.01
C LYS A 61 21.42 13.43 5.87
N VAL A 62 21.19 14.73 5.80
CA VAL A 62 21.89 15.61 4.84
C VAL A 62 23.09 16.25 5.51
N LYS A 63 24.30 15.92 5.06
CA LYS A 63 25.53 16.61 5.47
C LYS A 63 25.76 17.89 4.65
N GLY A 64 26.07 18.97 5.36
CA GLY A 64 26.55 20.21 4.75
C GLY A 64 28.08 20.28 4.82
N HIS A 65 28.70 20.63 3.71
CA HIS A 65 30.12 20.91 3.63
C HIS A 65 30.30 22.42 3.45
N PRO A 66 30.98 23.11 4.38
CA PRO A 66 31.22 24.54 4.23
C PRO A 66 31.86 24.87 2.88
N ARG A 67 31.24 25.80 2.12
CA ARG A 67 31.64 26.24 0.78
C ARG A 67 31.54 25.20 -0.36
N ALA A 68 31.37 23.90 -0.07
CA ALA A 68 31.27 22.85 -1.08
C ALA A 68 29.80 22.48 -1.44
N GLY A 69 28.91 22.33 -0.44
CA GLY A 69 27.49 22.00 -0.72
C GLY A 69 26.92 20.96 0.22
N TYR A 70 26.09 20.12 -0.32
CA TYR A 70 25.32 19.12 0.42
C TYR A 70 25.46 17.74 -0.20
N HIS A 71 25.43 16.69 0.63
CA HIS A 71 25.25 15.32 0.18
C HIS A 71 24.42 14.54 1.19
N ILE A 72 23.84 13.44 0.74
CA ILE A 72 23.14 12.48 1.59
C ILE A 72 24.07 11.30 1.83
N GLU A 73 24.38 10.97 3.10
CA GLU A 73 25.28 9.86 3.44
C GLU A 73 24.69 8.49 3.08
N ARG A 74 23.39 8.40 3.11
CA ARG A 74 22.62 7.21 2.73
C ARG A 74 21.34 7.66 2.09
N ALA A 75 20.97 7.04 0.96
CA ALA A 75 19.67 7.28 0.33
C ALA A 75 18.57 7.11 1.39
N PRO A 76 17.78 8.15 1.67
CA PRO A 76 16.73 8.04 2.67
C PRO A 76 15.68 7.07 2.16
N ASP A 77 15.16 6.26 3.07
CA ASP A 77 14.03 5.38 2.79
C ASP A 77 12.71 6.19 2.82
N ILE A 78 12.61 7.19 1.93
CA ILE A 78 11.43 8.03 1.74
C ILE A 78 10.76 7.63 0.43
N LEU A 79 9.42 7.57 0.45
CA LEU A 79 8.60 7.17 -0.68
C LEU A 79 8.42 8.32 -1.68
N ALA A 80 9.55 8.89 -2.15
CA ALA A 80 9.59 10.09 -2.98
C ALA A 80 8.93 9.88 -4.35
N PRO A 81 7.94 10.71 -4.74
CA PRO A 81 7.19 10.56 -5.99
C PRO A 81 8.04 10.50 -7.25
N GLN A 82 9.10 11.30 -7.34
CA GLN A 82 9.96 11.31 -8.53
C GLN A 82 10.76 10.02 -8.69
N LEU A 83 11.28 9.45 -7.61
CA LEU A 83 11.99 8.15 -7.64
C LEU A 83 11.03 7.04 -8.07
N LEU A 84 9.82 7.04 -7.52
CA LEU A 84 8.77 6.09 -7.87
C LEU A 84 8.35 6.23 -9.33
N ALA A 85 8.04 7.44 -9.78
CA ALA A 85 7.56 7.70 -11.15
C ALA A 85 8.52 7.18 -12.23
N ARG A 86 9.84 7.36 -12.02
CA ARG A 86 10.87 6.83 -12.94
C ARG A 86 10.88 5.31 -12.99
N ARG A 87 10.83 4.67 -11.83
CA ARG A 87 10.88 3.21 -11.66
C ARG A 87 9.58 2.51 -12.07
N LEU A 88 8.46 3.23 -12.09
CA LEU A 88 7.13 2.74 -12.46
C LEU A 88 6.73 3.04 -13.91
N ARG A 89 7.65 3.55 -14.75
CA ARG A 89 7.36 3.79 -16.16
C ARG A 89 6.78 2.54 -16.82
N GLY A 90 5.72 2.75 -17.62
CA GLY A 90 4.97 1.67 -18.28
C GLY A 90 3.79 1.14 -17.48
N THR A 91 3.64 1.51 -16.20
CA THR A 91 2.47 1.16 -15.38
C THR A 91 1.47 2.32 -15.30
N ALA A 92 0.21 2.03 -14.94
CA ALA A 92 -0.82 3.04 -14.67
C ALA A 92 -0.43 3.97 -13.50
N PHE A 93 0.42 3.51 -12.57
CA PHE A 93 0.76 4.15 -11.31
C PHE A 93 1.96 5.12 -11.38
N SER A 94 2.48 5.41 -12.57
CA SER A 94 3.70 6.23 -12.73
C SER A 94 3.48 7.74 -12.79
N LYS A 95 2.25 8.21 -13.06
CA LYS A 95 2.02 9.61 -13.47
C LYS A 95 1.49 10.53 -12.38
N ARG A 96 0.70 10.00 -11.44
CA ARG A 96 -0.04 10.77 -10.43
C ARG A 96 0.23 10.22 -9.06
N ILE A 97 1.32 10.68 -8.45
CA ILE A 97 1.76 10.25 -7.12
C ILE A 97 1.70 11.46 -6.19
N HIS A 98 0.87 11.38 -5.16
CA HIS A 98 0.76 12.36 -4.08
C HIS A 98 1.42 11.78 -2.84
N HIS A 99 2.38 12.49 -2.28
CA HIS A 99 3.11 12.10 -1.09
C HIS A 99 2.85 13.09 0.04
N PHE A 100 2.68 12.56 1.24
CA PHE A 100 2.46 13.30 2.47
C PHE A 100 3.43 12.82 3.54
N PHE A 101 4.13 13.72 4.20
CA PHE A 101 4.90 13.34 5.38
C PHE A 101 4.00 12.96 6.54
N LYS A 102 2.83 13.60 6.63
CA LYS A 102 1.80 13.28 7.61
C LYS A 102 0.41 13.51 6.98
N ALA A 103 -0.45 12.53 7.11
CA ALA A 103 -1.82 12.58 6.63
C ALA A 103 -2.78 11.99 7.67
N GLU A 104 -4.04 12.32 7.57
CA GLU A 104 -5.09 11.65 8.36
C GLU A 104 -5.21 10.19 7.90
N SER A 105 -5.57 9.98 6.64
CA SER A 105 -5.66 8.66 6.02
C SER A 105 -5.47 8.77 4.51
N THR A 106 -4.62 7.91 3.93
CA THR A 106 -4.43 7.85 2.48
C THR A 106 -5.71 7.43 1.74
N ASN A 107 -6.54 6.55 2.33
CA ASN A 107 -7.84 6.19 1.77
C ASN A 107 -8.80 7.38 1.74
N THR A 108 -8.91 8.15 2.82
CA THR A 108 -9.77 9.33 2.87
C THR A 108 -9.39 10.34 1.79
N ILE A 109 -8.09 10.62 1.63
CA ILE A 109 -7.60 11.51 0.58
C ILE A 109 -7.93 10.95 -0.82
N ALA A 110 -7.69 9.65 -1.04
CA ALA A 110 -7.96 9.03 -2.32
C ALA A 110 -9.47 8.98 -2.66
N MET A 111 -10.34 8.81 -1.67
CA MET A 111 -11.81 8.91 -1.84
C MET A 111 -12.21 10.31 -2.31
N HIS A 112 -11.72 11.37 -1.66
CA HIS A 112 -11.99 12.76 -2.08
C HIS A 112 -11.46 13.04 -3.49
N LEU A 113 -10.28 12.51 -3.85
CA LEU A 113 -9.75 12.60 -5.21
C LEU A 113 -10.63 11.88 -6.23
N GLY A 114 -11.12 10.70 -5.87
CA GLY A 114 -12.03 9.91 -6.70
C GLY A 114 -13.33 10.64 -6.98
N GLU A 115 -13.92 11.27 -5.97
CA GLU A 115 -15.12 12.12 -6.04
C GLU A 115 -14.88 13.36 -6.90
N ALA A 116 -13.70 14.00 -6.75
CA ALA A 116 -13.29 15.14 -7.57
C ALA A 116 -12.96 14.78 -9.04
N GLY A 117 -13.11 13.51 -9.45
CA GLY A 117 -12.87 13.05 -10.80
C GLY A 117 -11.40 12.77 -11.16
N GLU A 118 -10.53 12.64 -10.16
CA GLU A 118 -9.11 12.32 -10.40
C GLU A 118 -8.98 10.99 -11.16
N ALA A 119 -7.96 10.89 -12.00
CA ALA A 119 -7.86 9.82 -12.97
C ALA A 119 -7.47 8.47 -12.34
N HIS A 120 -7.79 7.39 -13.06
CA HIS A 120 -7.28 6.05 -12.80
C HIS A 120 -5.75 6.03 -12.67
N GLY A 121 -5.24 5.23 -11.75
CA GLY A 121 -3.80 5.08 -11.50
C GLY A 121 -3.20 6.17 -10.59
N THR A 122 -4.04 6.97 -9.93
CA THR A 122 -3.56 7.91 -8.90
C THR A 122 -3.13 7.16 -7.66
N VAL A 123 -1.97 7.51 -7.13
CA VAL A 123 -1.34 6.92 -5.93
C VAL A 123 -1.26 7.98 -4.84
N VAL A 124 -1.67 7.64 -3.62
CA VAL A 124 -1.56 8.46 -2.42
C VAL A 124 -0.69 7.72 -1.41
N LEU A 125 0.36 8.37 -0.93
CA LEU A 125 1.36 7.83 0.00
C LEU A 125 1.46 8.71 1.24
N ALA A 126 1.65 8.10 2.40
CA ALA A 126 1.95 8.82 3.63
C ALA A 126 3.06 8.13 4.42
N GLU A 127 4.00 8.94 4.98
CA GLU A 127 5.01 8.45 5.91
C GLU A 127 4.44 8.19 7.31
N GLU A 128 3.36 8.90 7.67
CA GLU A 128 2.63 8.75 8.92
C GLU A 128 1.14 8.98 8.68
N GLN A 129 0.29 8.13 9.24
CA GLN A 129 -1.16 8.36 9.32
C GLN A 129 -1.59 8.62 10.75
N THR A 130 -2.37 9.67 11.00
CA THR A 130 -2.91 10.00 12.33
C THR A 130 -4.23 9.32 12.64
N ALA A 131 -4.97 8.93 11.59
CA ALA A 131 -6.24 8.23 11.69
C ALA A 131 -6.33 7.13 10.61
N GLY A 132 -5.29 6.26 10.55
CA GLY A 132 -5.27 5.12 9.65
C GLY A 132 -6.45 4.19 9.89
N ARG A 133 -7.12 3.75 8.81
CA ARG A 133 -8.35 2.98 8.88
C ARG A 133 -8.16 1.54 8.45
N GLY A 134 -8.80 0.62 9.18
CA GLY A 134 -9.01 -0.76 8.83
C GLY A 134 -10.48 -1.07 8.57
N ARG A 135 -10.82 -2.32 8.27
CA ARG A 135 -12.20 -2.79 8.11
C ARG A 135 -12.96 -2.73 9.43
N ALA A 136 -14.29 -2.60 9.33
CA ALA A 136 -15.21 -2.60 10.47
C ALA A 136 -14.83 -1.55 11.56
N GLY A 137 -14.37 -0.37 11.13
CA GLY A 137 -14.03 0.73 12.05
C GLY A 137 -12.74 0.54 12.85
N ARG A 138 -11.95 -0.50 12.58
CA ARG A 138 -10.66 -0.71 13.25
C ARG A 138 -9.63 0.32 12.81
N THR A 139 -8.69 0.62 13.69
CA THR A 139 -7.56 1.52 13.40
C THR A 139 -6.40 0.75 12.80
N TRP A 140 -5.76 1.34 11.78
CA TRP A 140 -4.46 0.91 11.28
C TRP A 140 -3.38 1.80 11.90
N LEU A 141 -2.55 1.21 12.74
CA LEU A 141 -1.45 1.92 13.40
C LEU A 141 -0.29 2.13 12.43
N THR A 142 0.23 3.35 12.39
CA THR A 142 1.35 3.71 11.51
C THR A 142 2.46 4.35 12.33
N GLU A 143 3.59 3.68 12.45
CA GLU A 143 4.82 4.26 12.96
C GLU A 143 5.48 5.08 11.84
N LYS A 144 5.89 6.33 12.16
CA LYS A 144 6.48 7.24 11.19
C LYS A 144 7.67 6.63 10.45
N SER A 145 7.60 6.61 9.14
CA SER A 145 8.65 6.12 8.22
C SER A 145 9.10 4.66 8.47
N ALA A 146 8.29 3.85 9.16
CA ALA A 146 8.61 2.44 9.40
C ALA A 146 7.82 1.48 8.51
N GLY A 147 6.63 1.86 8.06
CA GLY A 147 5.76 1.06 7.21
C GLY A 147 5.50 1.69 5.84
N ILE A 148 4.66 1.05 5.06
CA ILE A 148 4.09 1.57 3.83
C ILE A 148 2.61 1.84 4.06
N SER A 149 2.18 3.09 3.86
CA SER A 149 0.77 3.48 3.75
C SER A 149 0.54 3.98 2.34
N CYS A 150 -0.04 3.12 1.51
CA CYS A 150 -0.25 3.37 0.09
C CYS A 150 -1.72 3.15 -0.26
N THR A 151 -2.33 4.09 -0.97
CA THR A 151 -3.65 3.91 -1.55
C THR A 151 -3.60 4.20 -3.04
N VAL A 152 -4.18 3.32 -3.85
CA VAL A 152 -4.35 3.53 -5.30
C VAL A 152 -5.82 3.76 -5.63
N LEU A 153 -6.07 4.73 -6.50
CA LEU A 153 -7.38 5.01 -7.08
C LEU A 153 -7.50 4.30 -8.43
N VAL A 154 -8.50 3.45 -8.57
CA VAL A 154 -8.79 2.70 -9.81
C VAL A 154 -10.22 2.93 -10.28
N ARG A 155 -10.43 2.86 -11.60
CA ARG A 155 -11.75 3.02 -12.24
C ARG A 155 -12.03 1.83 -13.18
N PRO A 156 -12.21 0.61 -12.62
CA PRO A 156 -12.44 -0.55 -13.45
C PRO A 156 -13.87 -0.57 -14.00
N PRO A 157 -14.08 -1.04 -15.24
CA PRO A 157 -15.41 -1.23 -15.82
C PRO A 157 -16.02 -2.56 -15.33
N ILE A 158 -16.25 -2.68 -14.02
CA ILE A 158 -16.79 -3.90 -13.40
C ILE A 158 -18.06 -3.57 -12.59
N PRO A 159 -18.99 -4.53 -12.42
CA PRO A 159 -20.11 -4.36 -11.52
C PRO A 159 -19.66 -4.32 -10.04
N PRO A 160 -20.39 -3.63 -9.16
CA PRO A 160 -20.04 -3.50 -7.73
C PRO A 160 -19.86 -4.86 -7.02
N ALA A 161 -20.62 -5.87 -7.39
CA ALA A 161 -20.51 -7.22 -6.82
C ALA A 161 -19.13 -7.87 -7.01
N HIS A 162 -18.33 -7.39 -7.96
CA HIS A 162 -16.98 -7.88 -8.24
C HIS A 162 -15.87 -7.06 -7.54
N ALA A 163 -16.23 -6.03 -6.79
CA ALA A 163 -15.25 -5.22 -6.04
C ALA A 163 -14.38 -6.04 -5.06
N PRO A 164 -14.87 -7.11 -4.41
CA PRO A 164 -14.02 -7.96 -3.56
C PRO A 164 -12.79 -8.53 -4.27
N LEU A 165 -12.88 -8.79 -5.59
CA LEU A 165 -11.76 -9.27 -6.39
C LEU A 165 -10.59 -8.27 -6.43
N LEU A 166 -10.84 -6.96 -6.34
CA LEU A 166 -9.78 -5.95 -6.26
C LEU A 166 -8.93 -6.11 -4.99
N THR A 167 -9.56 -6.54 -3.88
CA THR A 167 -8.83 -6.86 -2.64
C THR A 167 -7.94 -8.08 -2.82
N LEU A 168 -8.41 -9.12 -3.50
CA LEU A 168 -7.62 -10.32 -3.80
C LEU A 168 -6.46 -10.00 -4.76
N VAL A 169 -6.70 -9.17 -5.79
CA VAL A 169 -5.67 -8.66 -6.70
C VAL A 169 -4.56 -7.95 -5.91
N ALA A 170 -4.93 -7.06 -4.98
CA ALA A 170 -3.96 -6.36 -4.14
C ALA A 170 -3.24 -7.31 -3.16
N GLY A 171 -3.93 -8.31 -2.62
CA GLY A 171 -3.35 -9.35 -1.77
C GLY A 171 -2.26 -10.15 -2.50
N LEU A 172 -2.55 -10.63 -3.69
CA LEU A 172 -1.60 -11.33 -4.55
C LEU A 172 -0.40 -10.45 -4.91
N ALA A 173 -0.65 -9.21 -5.29
CA ALA A 173 0.39 -8.25 -5.63
C ALA A 173 1.32 -7.95 -4.45
N THR A 174 0.75 -7.77 -3.25
CA THR A 174 1.53 -7.52 -2.04
C THR A 174 2.36 -8.73 -1.64
N ARG A 175 1.77 -9.94 -1.69
CA ARG A 175 2.47 -11.19 -1.41
C ARG A 175 3.69 -11.36 -2.29
N ASP A 176 3.52 -11.23 -3.60
CA ASP A 176 4.60 -11.38 -4.56
C ASP A 176 5.67 -10.28 -4.42
N ALA A 177 5.27 -9.06 -3.99
CA ALA A 177 6.21 -7.96 -3.77
C ALA A 177 7.16 -8.17 -2.58
N VAL A 178 6.73 -8.94 -1.58
CA VAL A 178 7.52 -9.18 -0.34
C VAL A 178 8.06 -10.60 -0.22
N ALA A 179 7.79 -11.47 -1.19
CA ALA A 179 8.16 -12.90 -1.11
C ALA A 179 9.65 -13.10 -0.81
N ASP A 180 10.53 -12.33 -1.46
CA ASP A 180 11.99 -12.42 -1.30
C ASP A 180 12.53 -11.71 -0.04
N GLU A 181 11.67 -10.98 0.66
CA GLU A 181 12.05 -10.24 1.87
C GLU A 181 11.93 -11.07 3.15
N LEU A 182 11.25 -12.18 3.08
CA LEU A 182 10.87 -12.99 4.22
C LEU A 182 11.50 -14.39 4.15
N PRO A 183 11.91 -14.96 5.30
CA PRO A 183 12.43 -16.33 5.36
C PRO A 183 11.34 -17.39 5.14
N SER A 184 10.07 -17.02 5.37
CA SER A 184 8.90 -17.88 5.21
C SER A 184 7.93 -17.29 4.21
N VAL A 185 7.26 -18.16 3.44
CA VAL A 185 6.29 -17.74 2.43
C VAL A 185 5.08 -17.07 3.07
N PRO A 186 4.73 -15.83 2.66
CA PRO A 186 3.54 -15.17 3.19
C PRO A 186 2.25 -15.88 2.78
N ASP A 187 1.30 -15.99 3.71
CA ASP A 187 -0.05 -16.51 3.48
C ASP A 187 -1.05 -15.37 3.34
N ILE A 188 -2.11 -15.58 2.55
CA ILE A 188 -3.19 -14.61 2.40
C ILE A 188 -4.41 -15.12 3.16
N ARG A 189 -4.75 -14.46 4.27
CA ARG A 189 -6.00 -14.70 4.99
C ARG A 189 -7.12 -13.89 4.34
N TRP A 190 -8.08 -14.60 3.77
CA TRP A 190 -9.26 -13.96 3.19
C TRP A 190 -9.97 -13.08 4.24
N PRO A 191 -10.48 -11.90 3.83
CA PRO A 191 -10.41 -11.36 2.47
C PRO A 191 -9.19 -10.47 2.20
N ASN A 192 -8.42 -10.03 3.22
CA ASN A 192 -7.66 -8.80 3.11
C ASN A 192 -6.36 -8.73 3.94
N ASP A 193 -5.96 -9.81 4.58
CA ASP A 193 -4.79 -9.81 5.45
C ASP A 193 -3.67 -10.69 4.90
N LEU A 194 -2.42 -10.25 5.04
CA LEU A 194 -1.26 -11.09 4.77
C LEU A 194 -0.55 -11.42 6.08
N LEU A 195 -0.20 -12.68 6.22
CA LEU A 195 0.36 -13.25 7.43
C LEU A 195 1.71 -13.89 7.18
N VAL A 196 2.56 -13.86 8.20
CA VAL A 196 3.74 -14.72 8.36
C VAL A 196 3.67 -15.32 9.75
N HIS A 197 3.86 -16.64 9.88
CA HIS A 197 3.73 -17.36 11.14
C HIS A 197 2.45 -17.03 11.92
N ARG A 198 1.31 -16.93 11.17
CA ARG A 198 -0.03 -16.57 11.68
C ARG A 198 -0.16 -15.12 12.19
N ARG A 199 0.90 -14.30 12.16
CA ARG A 199 0.89 -12.88 12.56
C ARG A 199 0.75 -11.97 11.33
N LYS A 200 -0.08 -10.95 11.46
CA LYS A 200 -0.41 -10.02 10.38
C LYS A 200 0.69 -8.97 10.19
N PHE A 201 1.23 -8.88 8.97
CA PHE A 201 2.15 -7.81 8.60
C PHE A 201 1.54 -6.84 7.58
N CYS A 202 0.45 -7.22 6.89
CA CYS A 202 -0.23 -6.35 5.94
C CYS A 202 -1.74 -6.44 6.08
N GLY A 203 -2.40 -5.29 5.90
CA GLY A 203 -3.85 -5.17 5.78
C GLY A 203 -4.24 -4.37 4.55
N ILE A 204 -5.30 -4.81 3.86
CA ILE A 204 -5.83 -4.15 2.67
C ILE A 204 -7.24 -3.66 2.98
N LEU A 205 -7.54 -2.41 2.60
CA LEU A 205 -8.87 -1.81 2.73
C LEU A 205 -9.32 -1.26 1.39
N THR A 206 -10.23 -1.99 0.72
CA THR A 206 -10.88 -1.53 -0.50
C THR A 206 -12.18 -0.83 -0.15
N GLU A 207 -12.30 0.44 -0.56
CA GLU A 207 -13.53 1.24 -0.47
C GLU A 207 -13.92 1.68 -1.88
N MET A 208 -15.20 1.92 -2.11
CA MET A 208 -15.69 2.23 -3.44
C MET A 208 -16.85 3.22 -3.43
N HIS A 209 -16.98 3.93 -4.54
CA HIS A 209 -18.20 4.64 -4.90
C HIS A 209 -18.82 3.93 -6.10
N ALA A 210 -20.06 3.47 -5.95
CA ALA A 210 -20.76 2.67 -6.96
C ALA A 210 -22.15 3.22 -7.22
N GLU A 211 -22.62 3.05 -8.45
CA GLU A 211 -24.02 3.10 -8.86
C GLU A 211 -24.59 1.67 -8.87
N PRO A 212 -25.89 1.48 -9.00
CA PRO A 212 -26.46 0.14 -8.94
C PRO A 212 -25.86 -0.87 -9.92
N ASP A 213 -25.44 -0.42 -11.10
CA ASP A 213 -24.96 -1.26 -12.20
C ASP A 213 -23.46 -1.14 -12.48
N ARG A 214 -22.79 -0.14 -11.93
CA ARG A 214 -21.36 0.13 -12.22
C ARG A 214 -20.58 0.68 -11.04
N LEU A 215 -19.31 0.34 -11.02
CA LEU A 215 -18.34 0.93 -10.14
C LEU A 215 -17.84 2.27 -10.73
N ARG A 216 -18.06 3.38 -10.03
CA ARG A 216 -17.53 4.69 -10.44
C ARG A 216 -16.02 4.77 -10.23
N TYR A 217 -15.58 4.36 -9.05
CA TYR A 217 -14.18 4.19 -8.69
C TYR A 217 -14.05 3.33 -7.42
N ALA A 218 -12.89 2.76 -7.25
CA ALA A 218 -12.47 2.16 -6.00
C ALA A 218 -11.13 2.73 -5.55
N VAL A 219 -10.91 2.76 -4.24
CA VAL A 219 -9.62 3.03 -3.63
C VAL A 219 -9.17 1.77 -2.90
N ILE A 220 -7.93 1.38 -3.14
CA ILE A 220 -7.33 0.18 -2.56
C ILE A 220 -6.21 0.65 -1.64
N GLY A 221 -6.50 0.73 -0.34
CA GLY A 221 -5.52 1.04 0.69
C GLY A 221 -4.73 -0.20 1.08
N ILE A 222 -3.42 -0.08 1.09
CA ILE A 222 -2.48 -1.15 1.42
C ILE A 222 -1.56 -0.64 2.52
N GLY A 223 -1.69 -1.21 3.71
CA GLY A 223 -0.82 -0.95 4.85
C GLY A 223 0.14 -2.13 5.07
N ILE A 224 1.45 -1.87 5.07
CA ILE A 224 2.47 -2.91 5.29
C ILE A 224 3.36 -2.49 6.45
N ASN A 225 3.46 -3.34 7.47
CA ASN A 225 4.47 -3.23 8.52
C ASN A 225 5.81 -3.71 7.96
N VAL A 226 6.76 -2.79 7.78
CA VAL A 226 8.04 -3.10 7.14
C VAL A 226 9.18 -3.10 8.16
N ASN A 227 9.49 -1.95 8.73
CA ASN A 227 10.70 -1.73 9.53
C ASN A 227 10.43 -1.52 11.03
N GLN A 228 9.21 -1.70 11.50
CA GLN A 228 8.92 -1.72 12.92
C GLN A 228 9.80 -2.77 13.62
N SER A 229 10.48 -2.37 14.68
CA SER A 229 11.35 -3.28 15.45
C SER A 229 10.61 -4.06 16.52
N LYS A 230 9.42 -3.58 16.89
CA LYS A 230 8.48 -4.20 17.81
C LYS A 230 7.06 -3.78 17.45
N MET A 231 6.08 -4.58 17.81
CA MET A 231 4.68 -4.20 17.71
C MET A 231 4.20 -3.63 19.08
N PRO A 232 3.17 -2.74 19.08
CA PRO A 232 2.52 -2.35 20.33
C PRO A 232 2.02 -3.58 21.11
N GLY A 233 2.14 -3.55 22.45
CA GLY A 233 1.83 -4.71 23.30
C GLY A 233 0.41 -5.27 23.11
N GLU A 234 -0.56 -4.42 22.83
CA GLU A 234 -1.96 -4.83 22.57
C GLU A 234 -2.14 -5.74 21.32
N ILE A 235 -1.19 -5.68 20.37
CA ILE A 235 -1.26 -6.43 19.11
C ILE A 235 0.00 -7.30 18.85
N GLU A 236 0.91 -7.42 19.82
CA GLU A 236 2.18 -8.12 19.66
C GLU A 236 2.01 -9.59 19.26
N ASP A 237 0.99 -10.26 19.79
CA ASP A 237 0.70 -11.66 19.50
C ASP A 237 0.07 -11.90 18.13
N ILE A 238 -0.58 -10.88 17.56
CA ILE A 238 -1.38 -11.00 16.32
C ILE A 238 -0.80 -10.23 15.13
N ALA A 239 0.19 -9.36 15.37
CA ALA A 239 0.82 -8.53 14.33
C ALA A 239 2.34 -8.73 14.33
N THR A 240 2.94 -8.45 13.18
CA THR A 240 4.39 -8.50 12.97
C THR A 240 4.82 -7.50 11.89
N SER A 241 6.12 -7.44 11.58
CA SER A 241 6.68 -6.66 10.48
C SER A 241 7.69 -7.51 9.69
N LEU A 242 8.03 -7.08 8.48
CA LEU A 242 9.07 -7.76 7.69
C LEU A 242 10.40 -7.78 8.44
N ARG A 243 10.74 -6.70 9.16
CA ARG A 243 11.96 -6.61 9.97
C ARG A 243 11.97 -7.59 11.13
N ILE A 244 10.87 -7.73 11.86
CA ILE A 244 10.77 -8.68 12.99
C ILE A 244 10.97 -10.11 12.48
N GLU A 245 10.37 -10.46 11.34
CA GLU A 245 10.43 -11.80 10.78
C GLU A 245 11.78 -12.13 10.13
N SER A 246 12.44 -11.16 9.51
CA SER A 246 13.70 -11.36 8.76
C SER A 246 14.96 -10.99 9.54
N GLY A 247 14.81 -10.23 10.64
CA GLY A 247 15.95 -9.71 11.42
C GLY A 247 16.71 -8.56 10.75
N LYS A 248 16.29 -8.05 9.59
CA LYS A 248 16.99 -7.00 8.82
C LYS A 248 16.10 -5.83 8.43
N MET A 249 16.70 -4.68 8.17
CA MET A 249 16.02 -3.52 7.57
C MET A 249 15.74 -3.77 6.10
N HIS A 250 14.60 -3.29 5.62
CA HIS A 250 14.17 -3.39 4.22
C HIS A 250 13.99 -2.01 3.61
N SER A 251 14.22 -1.88 2.31
CA SER A 251 13.89 -0.68 1.55
C SER A 251 12.40 -0.64 1.24
N ARG A 252 11.68 0.28 1.91
CA ARG A 252 10.25 0.52 1.64
C ARG A 252 10.02 0.95 0.20
N LEU A 253 10.95 1.75 -0.35
CA LEU A 253 10.90 2.19 -1.74
C LEU A 253 10.92 1.00 -2.71
N GLU A 254 11.84 0.06 -2.55
CA GLU A 254 11.92 -1.12 -3.42
C GLU A 254 10.69 -2.03 -3.29
N ILE A 255 10.21 -2.25 -2.07
CA ILE A 255 8.98 -3.01 -1.83
C ILE A 255 7.79 -2.33 -2.52
N LEU A 256 7.63 -1.00 -2.38
CA LEU A 256 6.54 -0.27 -3.00
C LEU A 256 6.60 -0.29 -4.53
N ILE A 257 7.80 -0.22 -5.11
CA ILE A 257 7.97 -0.35 -6.57
C ILE A 257 7.52 -1.74 -7.05
N ARG A 258 7.95 -2.82 -6.39
CA ARG A 258 7.51 -4.19 -6.72
C ARG A 258 6.00 -4.33 -6.55
N LEU A 259 5.45 -3.84 -5.43
CA LEU A 259 4.02 -3.86 -5.15
C LEU A 259 3.20 -3.21 -6.28
N LEU A 260 3.53 -1.99 -6.66
CA LEU A 260 2.78 -1.26 -7.69
C LEU A 260 2.93 -1.89 -9.08
N ARG A 261 4.08 -2.51 -9.39
CA ARG A 261 4.26 -3.28 -10.64
C ARG A 261 3.44 -4.57 -10.65
N HIS A 262 3.44 -5.33 -9.53
CA HIS A 262 2.61 -6.54 -9.42
C HIS A 262 1.12 -6.18 -9.42
N LEU A 263 0.74 -5.09 -8.78
CA LEU A 263 -0.64 -4.61 -8.76
C LEU A 263 -1.11 -4.24 -10.18
N ASP A 264 -0.29 -3.52 -10.95
CA ASP A 264 -0.57 -3.21 -12.35
C ASP A 264 -0.75 -4.49 -13.18
N ARG A 265 0.15 -5.46 -13.02
CA ARG A 265 0.07 -6.75 -13.73
C ARG A 265 -1.19 -7.54 -13.38
N TYR A 266 -1.50 -7.74 -12.10
CA TYR A 266 -2.67 -8.50 -11.67
C TYR A 266 -3.99 -7.78 -11.99
N TYR A 267 -4.00 -6.45 -11.87
CA TYR A 267 -5.15 -5.64 -12.22
C TYR A 267 -5.46 -5.75 -13.73
N ASN A 268 -4.46 -5.61 -14.60
CA ASN A 268 -4.62 -5.76 -16.04
C ASN A 268 -5.00 -7.19 -16.43
N LEU A 269 -4.43 -8.20 -15.80
CA LEU A 269 -4.83 -9.61 -15.97
C LEU A 269 -6.30 -9.83 -15.62
N TYR A 270 -6.74 -9.28 -14.48
CA TYR A 270 -8.13 -9.33 -14.07
C TYR A 270 -9.08 -8.66 -15.08
N LEU A 271 -8.71 -7.49 -15.60
CA LEU A 271 -9.55 -6.80 -16.59
C LEU A 271 -9.59 -7.51 -17.94
N ALA A 272 -8.50 -8.15 -18.34
CA ALA A 272 -8.41 -8.85 -19.63
C ALA A 272 -9.07 -10.24 -19.61
N GLU A 273 -8.89 -11.01 -18.55
CA GLU A 273 -9.26 -12.43 -18.48
C GLU A 273 -10.33 -12.74 -17.42
N GLY A 274 -10.81 -11.73 -16.69
CA GLY A 274 -11.81 -11.89 -15.63
C GLY A 274 -11.25 -12.50 -14.33
N ALA A 275 -12.13 -13.04 -13.52
CA ALA A 275 -11.81 -13.53 -12.17
C ALA A 275 -10.98 -14.83 -12.16
N ALA A 276 -11.11 -15.68 -13.18
CA ALA A 276 -10.59 -17.03 -13.16
C ALA A 276 -9.06 -17.13 -12.87
N PRO A 277 -8.16 -16.35 -13.53
CA PRO A 277 -6.74 -16.41 -13.23
C PRO A 277 -6.40 -15.91 -11.82
N ILE A 278 -7.14 -14.93 -11.31
CA ILE A 278 -6.96 -14.38 -9.96
C ILE A 278 -7.33 -15.44 -8.91
N LEU A 279 -8.49 -16.07 -9.07
CA LEU A 279 -8.98 -17.11 -8.15
C LEU A 279 -8.07 -18.35 -8.17
N ARG A 280 -7.59 -18.76 -9.34
CA ARG A 280 -6.62 -19.85 -9.48
C ARG A 280 -5.33 -19.54 -8.73
N ARG A 281 -4.77 -18.35 -8.95
CA ARG A 281 -3.57 -17.92 -8.24
C ARG A 281 -3.77 -17.82 -6.74
N PHE A 282 -4.93 -17.32 -6.30
CA PHE A 282 -5.27 -17.28 -4.88
C PHE A 282 -5.36 -18.70 -4.28
N ALA A 283 -5.96 -19.64 -4.99
CA ALA A 283 -6.05 -21.04 -4.56
C ALA A 283 -4.67 -21.71 -4.36
N GLU A 284 -3.68 -21.33 -5.19
CA GLU A 284 -2.32 -21.85 -5.09
C GLU A 284 -1.54 -21.32 -3.88
N VAL A 285 -1.86 -20.10 -3.42
CA VAL A 285 -1.01 -19.38 -2.48
C VAL A 285 -1.66 -19.08 -1.12
N SER A 286 -2.96 -19.33 -0.96
CA SER A 286 -3.69 -19.08 0.28
C SER A 286 -4.12 -20.39 0.94
N SER A 287 -3.67 -20.62 2.16
CA SER A 287 -4.14 -21.75 2.98
C SER A 287 -5.62 -21.62 3.35
N TYR A 288 -6.16 -20.40 3.29
CA TYR A 288 -7.55 -20.10 3.58
C TYR A 288 -8.51 -20.35 2.40
N PHE A 289 -7.99 -20.75 1.25
CA PHE A 289 -8.84 -21.03 0.09
C PHE A 289 -9.77 -22.24 0.32
N ARG A 290 -9.21 -23.36 0.78
CA ARG A 290 -9.96 -24.60 0.98
C ARG A 290 -9.34 -25.48 2.06
N GLY A 291 -10.22 -26.13 2.85
CA GLY A 291 -9.81 -27.13 3.85
C GLY A 291 -9.31 -26.54 5.16
N LYS A 292 -9.30 -25.21 5.31
CA LYS A 292 -8.88 -24.55 6.55
C LYS A 292 -10.06 -24.50 7.53
N ARG A 293 -9.85 -24.99 8.76
CA ARG A 293 -10.80 -24.81 9.85
C ARG A 293 -10.76 -23.36 10.33
N VAL A 294 -11.90 -22.70 10.33
CA VAL A 294 -12.01 -21.26 10.59
C VAL A 294 -13.17 -20.92 11.51
N ARG A 295 -13.00 -19.85 12.26
CA ARG A 295 -14.07 -19.14 12.97
C ARG A 295 -14.44 -17.91 12.14
N ILE A 296 -15.71 -17.86 11.79
CA ILE A 296 -16.30 -16.73 11.06
C ILE A 296 -17.01 -15.84 12.07
N THR A 297 -16.78 -14.54 11.98
CA THR A 297 -17.50 -13.52 12.75
C THR A 297 -18.08 -12.52 11.77
N THR A 298 -19.40 -12.50 11.65
CA THR A 298 -20.17 -11.53 10.86
C THR A 298 -20.90 -10.57 11.81
N PRO A 299 -21.50 -9.48 11.33
CA PRO A 299 -22.35 -8.63 12.16
C PRO A 299 -23.56 -9.35 12.77
N ARG A 300 -23.98 -10.47 12.17
CA ARG A 300 -25.20 -11.21 12.56
C ARG A 300 -24.91 -12.36 13.51
N GLU A 301 -23.79 -13.08 13.28
CA GLU A 301 -23.51 -14.33 14.00
C GLU A 301 -22.01 -14.66 14.03
N ARG A 302 -21.67 -15.61 14.89
CA ARG A 302 -20.37 -16.26 14.95
C ARG A 302 -20.56 -17.77 14.86
N PHE A 303 -19.79 -18.42 13.97
CA PHE A 303 -19.79 -19.88 13.82
C PHE A 303 -18.42 -20.40 13.41
N THR A 304 -18.24 -21.72 13.47
CA THR A 304 -17.04 -22.41 12.96
C THR A 304 -17.38 -23.25 11.75
N GLY A 305 -16.38 -23.52 10.92
CA GLY A 305 -16.55 -24.34 9.73
C GLY A 305 -15.23 -24.52 8.98
N VAL A 306 -15.32 -25.16 7.82
CA VAL A 306 -14.19 -25.45 6.94
C VAL A 306 -14.33 -24.69 5.63
N THR A 307 -13.28 -23.99 5.22
CA THR A 307 -13.27 -23.25 3.95
C THR A 307 -13.43 -24.18 2.75
N ALA A 308 -14.27 -23.79 1.78
CA ALA A 308 -14.69 -24.63 0.65
C ALA A 308 -14.41 -23.98 -0.72
N GLY A 309 -13.54 -22.97 -0.77
CA GLY A 309 -13.17 -22.24 -1.97
C GLY A 309 -13.80 -20.86 -2.07
N LEU A 310 -13.59 -20.20 -3.19
CA LEU A 310 -14.17 -18.89 -3.49
C LEU A 310 -15.16 -19.00 -4.66
N GLU A 311 -16.20 -18.18 -4.61
CA GLU A 311 -17.10 -17.95 -5.75
C GLU A 311 -16.40 -17.08 -6.83
N SER A 312 -16.99 -17.02 -8.02
CA SER A 312 -16.48 -16.17 -9.11
C SER A 312 -16.39 -14.67 -8.77
N SER A 313 -17.17 -14.23 -7.78
CA SER A 313 -17.14 -12.88 -7.21
C SER A 313 -16.01 -12.66 -6.18
N GLY A 314 -15.29 -13.72 -5.78
CA GLY A 314 -14.28 -13.67 -4.71
C GLY A 314 -14.84 -13.89 -3.29
N VAL A 315 -16.12 -14.20 -3.17
CA VAL A 315 -16.79 -14.49 -1.90
C VAL A 315 -16.34 -15.84 -1.37
N LEU A 316 -16.02 -15.93 -0.08
CA LEU A 316 -15.56 -17.17 0.56
C LEU A 316 -16.74 -18.09 0.86
N ARG A 317 -16.60 -19.37 0.52
CA ARG A 317 -17.55 -20.43 0.91
C ARG A 317 -17.02 -21.19 2.12
N VAL A 318 -17.89 -21.42 3.10
CA VAL A 318 -17.55 -22.16 4.33
C VAL A 318 -18.61 -23.22 4.58
N VAL A 319 -18.18 -24.47 4.73
CA VAL A 319 -19.05 -25.56 5.22
C VAL A 319 -19.12 -25.43 6.74
N ARG A 320 -20.31 -25.21 7.26
CA ARG A 320 -20.56 -24.98 8.69
C ARG A 320 -20.48 -26.28 9.49
N ASP A 321 -19.92 -26.21 10.70
CA ASP A 321 -19.85 -27.36 11.60
C ASP A 321 -21.20 -27.70 12.27
N ASP A 322 -22.13 -26.75 12.32
CA ASP A 322 -23.45 -26.90 12.92
C ASP A 322 -24.48 -27.64 12.01
N GLY A 323 -24.05 -28.09 10.84
CA GLY A 323 -24.86 -28.86 9.91
C GLY A 323 -25.80 -28.02 9.02
N LEU A 324 -25.75 -26.71 9.09
CA LEU A 324 -26.57 -25.81 8.25
C LEU A 324 -26.06 -25.71 6.79
N GLY A 325 -25.08 -26.53 6.42
CA GLY A 325 -24.56 -26.61 5.04
C GLY A 325 -23.44 -25.64 4.71
N THR A 326 -23.39 -25.18 3.46
CA THR A 326 -22.36 -24.27 2.96
C THR A 326 -22.89 -22.85 2.88
N GLU A 327 -22.19 -21.92 3.51
CA GLU A 327 -22.51 -20.50 3.54
C GLU A 327 -21.53 -19.66 2.71
N ALA A 328 -22.04 -18.64 2.02
CA ALA A 328 -21.27 -17.65 1.28
C ALA A 328 -21.01 -16.43 2.16
N ILE A 329 -19.76 -16.17 2.50
CA ILE A 329 -19.32 -15.10 3.39
C ILE A 329 -19.04 -13.85 2.56
N LEU A 330 -19.99 -12.93 2.50
CA LEU A 330 -19.86 -11.66 1.79
C LEU A 330 -18.91 -10.68 2.52
N SER A 331 -19.01 -10.64 3.84
CA SER A 331 -18.16 -9.84 4.72
C SER A 331 -18.08 -10.47 6.10
N GLY A 332 -16.95 -10.31 6.76
CA GLY A 332 -16.72 -10.86 8.10
C GLY A 332 -15.24 -10.96 8.39
N ASP A 333 -14.95 -11.33 9.64
CA ASP A 333 -13.60 -11.68 10.07
C ASP A 333 -13.45 -13.20 10.01
N VAL A 334 -12.31 -13.62 9.45
CA VAL A 334 -11.93 -15.03 9.36
C VAL A 334 -10.71 -15.22 10.24
N ALA A 335 -10.83 -16.01 11.27
CA ALA A 335 -9.72 -16.42 12.12
C ALA A 335 -9.57 -17.94 12.03
N GLU A 336 -8.35 -18.43 12.21
CA GLU A 336 -8.11 -19.87 12.35
C GLU A 336 -8.83 -20.38 13.61
N ALA A 337 -9.53 -21.50 13.51
CA ALA A 337 -10.11 -22.21 14.63
C ALA A 337 -9.24 -23.43 14.95
N ASP A 338 -9.15 -23.73 16.23
CA ASP A 338 -8.43 -24.91 16.73
C ASP A 338 -9.14 -26.20 16.35
#